data_de3ccf1a0363c32c6ff1f1f19531a603
#
_entry.id   de3ccf1a0363c32c6ff1f1f19531a603
#
_cell.length_a   1.000
_cell.length_b   1.000
_cell.length_c   1.000
_cell.angle_alpha   90.00
_cell.angle_beta   90.00
_cell.angle_gamma   90.00
#
_symmetry.space_group_name_H-M   'P 1'
#
loop_
_entity.id
_entity.type
_entity.pdbx_description
1 polymer ?
#
loop_
_entity_poly.entity_id
_entity_poly.type
_entity_poly.pdbx_seq_one_letter_code
_entity_poly.pdbx_strand_id
1 'polypeptide(L)'
;MIDKLNTKNLQLQRFLFVVVLFCIGVTIYYFNYLFPLHADDWAYSFKEVLVDYGFPSSNEKIASFKDILESQYVHYFNWGGRSVVHFIAQFLLWIGTPFNDILNTLAYVMLICSMYFICNKGKTTNAFLLILISTSVWFLVPRFTSDVFWITGSANYLWGTLLIMLFIYPYVSYFFDGRTDDKLYKTVLFLFAGIIAGWTNESTASVTILLIFTFCIYYKRTLKLPKWAVTGLIGLCFGFALMIVAPGNYVRAALVAKQNVSMQ
;
A
#
# COMPACT_ATOMS: atom_id res chain seq x y z
N MET A 1 32.28 -21.14 25.59
CA MET A 1 31.17 -20.74 26.48
C MET A 1 30.44 -19.50 25.95
N ILE A 2 31.15 -18.48 25.51
CA ILE A 2 30.57 -17.23 24.92
C ILE A 2 29.77 -17.53 23.65
N ASP A 3 30.26 -18.37 22.73
CA ASP A 3 29.55 -18.74 21.50
C ASP A 3 28.22 -19.48 21.74
N LYS A 4 28.16 -20.34 22.77
CA LYS A 4 26.93 -21.04 23.16
C LYS A 4 25.90 -20.10 23.78
N LEU A 5 26.34 -19.06 24.51
CA LEU A 5 25.46 -18.03 25.05
C LEU A 5 24.91 -17.14 23.94
N ASN A 6 25.72 -16.79 22.96
CA ASN A 6 25.33 -15.97 21.83
C ASN A 6 24.32 -16.71 20.92
N THR A 7 24.54 -18.02 20.67
CA THR A 7 23.61 -18.85 19.89
C THR A 7 22.26 -19.05 20.59
N LYS A 8 22.23 -19.26 21.91
CA LYS A 8 21.01 -19.38 22.70
C LYS A 8 20.20 -18.06 22.67
N ASN A 9 20.89 -16.93 22.80
CA ASN A 9 20.23 -15.63 22.73
C ASN A 9 19.63 -15.38 21.34
N LEU A 10 20.33 -15.76 20.27
CA LEU A 10 19.82 -15.64 18.90
C LEU A 10 18.59 -16.54 18.64
N GLN A 11 18.60 -17.77 19.16
CA GLN A 11 17.45 -18.67 19.06
C GLN A 11 16.24 -18.13 19.83
N LEU A 12 16.46 -17.59 21.03
CA LEU A 12 15.41 -16.94 21.82
C LEU A 12 14.81 -15.73 21.07
N GLN A 13 15.67 -14.88 20.50
CA GLN A 13 15.21 -13.72 19.71
C GLN A 13 14.38 -14.13 18.49
N ARG A 14 14.77 -15.19 17.79
CA ARG A 14 13.99 -15.74 16.66
C ARG A 14 12.65 -16.30 17.11
N PHE A 15 12.63 -17.05 18.20
CA PHE A 15 11.39 -17.57 18.78
C PHE A 15 10.45 -16.45 19.20
N LEU A 16 10.96 -15.46 19.94
CA LEU A 16 10.18 -14.28 20.36
C LEU A 16 9.67 -13.48 19.15
N PHE A 17 10.47 -13.33 18.11
CA PHE A 17 10.06 -12.65 16.88
C PHE A 17 8.84 -13.33 16.26
N VAL A 18 8.86 -14.66 16.12
CA VAL A 18 7.72 -15.43 15.57
C VAL A 18 6.49 -15.32 16.47
N VAL A 19 6.65 -15.44 17.79
CA VAL A 19 5.54 -15.32 18.75
C VAL A 19 4.92 -13.93 18.67
N VAL A 20 5.72 -12.86 18.65
CA VAL A 20 5.23 -11.48 18.55
C VAL A 20 4.48 -11.28 17.22
N LEU A 21 5.05 -11.77 16.12
CA LEU A 21 4.42 -11.65 14.80
C LEU A 21 3.08 -12.39 14.74
N PHE A 22 3.01 -13.58 15.34
CA PHE A 22 1.77 -14.35 15.48
C PHE A 22 0.74 -13.59 16.31
N CYS A 23 1.13 -13.05 17.47
CA CYS A 23 0.23 -12.26 18.32
C CYS A 23 -0.31 -11.03 17.59
N ILE A 24 0.54 -10.31 16.84
CA ILE A 24 0.12 -9.19 15.98
C ILE A 24 -0.92 -9.67 14.97
N GLY A 25 -0.63 -10.76 14.25
CA GLY A 25 -1.54 -11.32 13.25
C GLY A 25 -2.91 -11.69 13.84
N VAL A 26 -2.93 -12.41 14.98
CA VAL A 26 -4.17 -12.79 15.65
C VAL A 26 -4.96 -11.56 16.11
N THR A 27 -4.28 -10.56 16.69
CA THR A 27 -4.94 -9.33 17.16
C THR A 27 -5.56 -8.56 15.99
N ILE A 28 -4.83 -8.35 14.91
CA ILE A 28 -5.31 -7.63 13.72
C ILE A 28 -6.45 -8.39 13.04
N TYR A 29 -6.33 -9.72 12.92
CA TYR A 29 -7.40 -10.55 12.37
C TYR A 29 -8.68 -10.44 13.20
N TYR A 30 -8.57 -10.51 14.53
CA TYR A 30 -9.71 -10.39 15.42
C TYR A 30 -10.46 -9.05 15.25
N PHE A 31 -9.73 -7.95 15.14
CA PHE A 31 -10.34 -6.64 14.91
C PHE A 31 -10.89 -6.49 13.47
N ASN A 32 -10.23 -7.04 12.45
CA ASN A 32 -10.79 -7.07 11.10
C ASN A 32 -12.13 -7.81 11.06
N TYR A 33 -12.18 -9.00 11.68
CA TYR A 33 -13.39 -9.82 11.73
C TYR A 33 -14.56 -9.12 12.44
N LEU A 34 -14.27 -8.32 13.48
CA LEU A 34 -15.29 -7.59 14.23
C LEU A 34 -15.72 -6.27 13.55
N PHE A 35 -14.93 -5.77 12.60
CA PHE A 35 -15.20 -4.47 12.00
C PHE A 35 -16.27 -4.60 10.91
N PRO A 36 -17.43 -3.92 11.03
CA PRO A 36 -18.49 -4.02 10.05
C PRO A 36 -18.16 -3.21 8.79
N LEU A 37 -18.87 -3.51 7.69
CA LEU A 37 -18.85 -2.64 6.52
C LEU A 37 -19.24 -1.22 6.92
N HIS A 38 -18.49 -0.24 6.45
CA HIS A 38 -18.61 1.14 6.89
C HIS A 38 -18.50 2.11 5.71
N ALA A 39 -19.27 3.20 5.76
CA ALA A 39 -19.21 4.31 4.81
C ALA A 39 -19.18 3.83 3.33
N ASP A 40 -18.13 4.16 2.61
CA ASP A 40 -18.00 3.90 1.17
C ASP A 40 -17.93 2.40 0.81
N ASP A 41 -17.71 1.49 1.78
CA ASP A 41 -17.72 0.05 1.53
C ASP A 41 -19.03 -0.41 0.89
N TRP A 42 -20.14 0.19 1.31
CA TRP A 42 -21.45 -0.13 0.74
C TRP A 42 -21.54 0.25 -0.73
N ALA A 43 -21.05 1.43 -1.10
CA ALA A 43 -21.06 1.90 -2.48
C ALA A 43 -20.09 1.09 -3.35
N TYR A 44 -18.87 0.82 -2.87
CA TYR A 44 -17.87 0.04 -3.60
C TYR A 44 -18.19 -1.47 -3.70
N SER A 45 -19.15 -1.96 -2.93
CA SER A 45 -19.66 -3.35 -3.07
C SER A 45 -20.51 -3.55 -4.33
N PHE A 46 -20.92 -2.46 -4.98
CA PHE A 46 -21.75 -2.48 -6.18
C PHE A 46 -20.94 -2.06 -7.41
N LYS A 47 -21.43 -2.44 -8.59
CA LYS A 47 -20.85 -2.02 -9.85
C LYS A 47 -20.95 -0.52 -10.01
N GLU A 48 -19.90 0.11 -10.46
CA GLU A 48 -19.92 1.50 -10.85
C GLU A 48 -20.42 1.64 -12.28
N VAL A 49 -21.32 2.57 -12.48
CA VAL A 49 -21.92 2.88 -13.77
C VAL A 49 -21.87 4.38 -14.03
N LEU A 50 -21.90 4.80 -15.28
CA LEU A 50 -21.95 6.19 -15.65
C LEU A 50 -23.24 6.81 -15.11
N VAL A 51 -23.12 7.87 -14.31
CA VAL A 51 -24.24 8.64 -13.76
C VAL A 51 -23.99 10.13 -13.99
N ASP A 52 -25.07 10.88 -14.16
CA ASP A 52 -24.97 12.33 -14.39
C ASP A 52 -24.54 13.09 -13.12
N TYR A 53 -24.91 12.59 -11.95
CA TYR A 53 -24.62 13.24 -10.66
C TYR A 53 -24.40 12.21 -9.56
N GLY A 54 -23.42 12.48 -8.68
CA GLY A 54 -23.15 11.70 -7.47
C GLY A 54 -22.14 10.58 -7.66
N PHE A 55 -22.06 9.69 -6.66
CA PHE A 55 -21.18 8.53 -6.72
C PHE A 55 -21.70 7.53 -7.76
N PRO A 56 -20.86 7.04 -8.68
CA PRO A 56 -21.26 6.18 -9.79
C PRO A 56 -21.54 4.73 -9.32
N SER A 57 -22.63 4.49 -8.61
CA SER A 57 -23.01 3.16 -8.12
C SER A 57 -24.33 2.70 -8.71
N SER A 58 -24.41 1.41 -9.06
CA SER A 58 -25.62 0.73 -9.49
C SER A 58 -26.27 -0.06 -8.33
N ASN A 59 -27.41 -0.72 -8.60
CA ASN A 59 -28.03 -1.67 -7.68
C ASN A 59 -27.48 -3.11 -7.84
N GLU A 60 -26.56 -3.34 -8.78
CA GLU A 60 -25.95 -4.66 -9.03
C GLU A 60 -24.67 -4.80 -8.24
N LYS A 61 -24.58 -5.84 -7.41
CA LYS A 61 -23.36 -6.17 -6.68
C LYS A 61 -22.26 -6.67 -7.62
N ILE A 62 -21.02 -6.40 -7.27
CA ILE A 62 -19.85 -6.99 -7.93
C ILE A 62 -19.91 -8.51 -7.72
N ALA A 63 -19.91 -9.26 -8.83
CA ALA A 63 -20.00 -10.71 -8.83
C ALA A 63 -18.80 -11.38 -9.54
N SER A 64 -17.97 -10.61 -10.24
CA SER A 64 -16.83 -11.13 -11.01
C SER A 64 -15.66 -10.16 -11.03
N PHE A 65 -14.49 -10.70 -11.36
CA PHE A 65 -13.28 -9.89 -11.62
C PHE A 65 -13.49 -8.88 -12.77
N LYS A 66 -14.29 -9.27 -13.78
CA LYS A 66 -14.65 -8.39 -14.90
C LYS A 66 -15.43 -7.17 -14.43
N ASP A 67 -16.39 -7.38 -13.51
CA ASP A 67 -17.17 -6.28 -12.94
C ASP A 67 -16.27 -5.26 -12.24
N ILE A 68 -15.23 -5.73 -11.53
CA ILE A 68 -14.25 -4.84 -10.90
C ILE A 68 -13.51 -4.00 -11.94
N LEU A 69 -13.05 -4.61 -13.03
CA LEU A 69 -12.32 -3.89 -14.08
C LEU A 69 -13.24 -2.85 -14.77
N GLU A 70 -14.47 -3.20 -15.07
CA GLU A 70 -15.47 -2.28 -15.64
C GLU A 70 -15.78 -1.14 -14.68
N SER A 71 -15.98 -1.44 -13.38
CA SER A 71 -16.17 -0.43 -12.35
C SER A 71 -14.98 0.51 -12.22
N GLN A 72 -13.74 -0.01 -12.24
CA GLN A 72 -12.55 0.84 -12.15
C GLN A 72 -12.37 1.73 -13.37
N TYR A 73 -12.78 1.27 -14.56
CA TYR A 73 -12.82 2.12 -15.74
C TYR A 73 -13.80 3.29 -15.55
N VAL A 74 -15.03 3.03 -15.09
CA VAL A 74 -16.03 4.06 -14.79
C VAL A 74 -15.54 5.01 -13.69
N HIS A 75 -14.98 4.46 -12.61
CA HIS A 75 -14.42 5.22 -11.49
C HIS A 75 -13.37 6.24 -11.96
N TYR A 76 -12.44 5.80 -12.80
CA TYR A 76 -11.36 6.63 -13.32
C TYR A 76 -11.87 7.86 -14.08
N PHE A 77 -12.96 7.70 -14.85
CA PHE A 77 -13.51 8.79 -15.66
C PHE A 77 -14.51 9.68 -14.90
N ASN A 78 -15.18 9.15 -13.85
CA ASN A 78 -16.30 9.86 -13.20
C ASN A 78 -16.06 10.25 -11.76
N TRP A 79 -15.10 9.60 -11.05
CA TRP A 79 -14.97 9.83 -9.62
C TRP A 79 -13.56 10.13 -9.14
N GLY A 80 -12.56 9.37 -9.55
CA GLY A 80 -11.21 9.62 -9.09
C GLY A 80 -10.12 8.72 -9.66
N GLY A 81 -8.87 9.17 -9.56
CA GLY A 81 -7.72 8.56 -10.21
C GLY A 81 -7.03 7.42 -9.45
N ARG A 82 -7.41 7.10 -8.20
CA ARG A 82 -6.74 6.10 -7.34
C ARG A 82 -7.12 4.67 -7.70
N SER A 83 -7.08 4.29 -8.98
CA SER A 83 -7.62 3.00 -9.46
C SER A 83 -6.97 1.78 -8.81
N VAL A 84 -5.67 1.79 -8.49
CA VAL A 84 -5.00 0.65 -7.86
C VAL A 84 -5.59 0.32 -6.50
N VAL A 85 -5.75 1.31 -5.63
CA VAL A 85 -6.27 1.07 -4.28
C VAL A 85 -7.78 0.84 -4.27
N HIS A 86 -8.53 1.46 -5.17
CA HIS A 86 -9.98 1.18 -5.29
C HIS A 86 -10.24 -0.18 -5.93
N PHE A 87 -9.39 -0.64 -6.83
CA PHE A 87 -9.42 -2.03 -7.30
C PHE A 87 -9.24 -3.01 -6.13
N ILE A 88 -8.26 -2.75 -5.24
CA ILE A 88 -8.04 -3.57 -4.03
C ILE A 88 -9.26 -3.52 -3.12
N ALA A 89 -9.86 -2.35 -2.89
CA ALA A 89 -11.08 -2.20 -2.09
C ALA A 89 -12.23 -3.06 -2.64
N GLN A 90 -12.54 -2.93 -3.93
CA GLN A 90 -13.59 -3.71 -4.56
C GLN A 90 -13.30 -5.21 -4.58
N PHE A 91 -12.03 -5.60 -4.75
CA PHE A 91 -11.61 -6.99 -4.68
C PHE A 91 -11.83 -7.58 -3.27
N LEU A 92 -11.43 -6.87 -2.22
CA LEU A 92 -11.65 -7.29 -0.84
C LEU A 92 -13.14 -7.39 -0.50
N LEU A 93 -13.94 -6.43 -0.95
CA LEU A 93 -15.40 -6.44 -0.76
C LEU A 93 -16.06 -7.60 -1.51
N TRP A 94 -15.59 -7.92 -2.70
CA TRP A 94 -16.11 -9.02 -3.53
C TRP A 94 -15.85 -10.39 -2.90
N ILE A 95 -14.63 -10.64 -2.42
CA ILE A 95 -14.31 -11.94 -1.80
C ILE A 95 -14.98 -12.12 -0.44
N GLY A 96 -15.29 -11.02 0.27
CA GLY A 96 -16.01 -11.02 1.54
C GLY A 96 -15.27 -11.69 2.70
N THR A 97 -15.94 -11.73 3.85
CA THR A 97 -15.44 -12.42 5.05
C THR A 97 -15.51 -13.93 4.88
N PRO A 98 -14.54 -14.70 5.42
CA PRO A 98 -13.37 -14.30 6.20
C PRO A 98 -12.14 -13.96 5.34
N PHE A 99 -12.24 -14.05 4.01
CA PHE A 99 -11.06 -13.94 3.12
C PHE A 99 -10.49 -12.52 3.08
N ASN A 100 -11.35 -11.51 3.03
CA ASN A 100 -10.90 -10.12 3.11
C ASN A 100 -10.18 -9.84 4.44
N ASP A 101 -10.67 -10.37 5.58
CA ASP A 101 -10.09 -10.19 6.90
C ASP A 101 -8.68 -10.81 6.98
N ILE A 102 -8.53 -12.01 6.38
CA ILE A 102 -7.24 -12.71 6.28
C ILE A 102 -6.26 -11.89 5.43
N LEU A 103 -6.68 -11.45 4.23
CA LEU A 103 -5.81 -10.71 3.33
C LEU A 103 -5.42 -9.35 3.91
N ASN A 104 -6.36 -8.66 4.54
CA ASN A 104 -6.07 -7.37 5.18
C ASN A 104 -5.12 -7.52 6.37
N THR A 105 -5.28 -8.60 7.15
CA THR A 105 -4.35 -8.96 8.22
C THR A 105 -2.95 -9.27 7.68
N LEU A 106 -2.85 -10.04 6.59
CA LEU A 106 -1.58 -10.32 5.94
C LEU A 106 -0.91 -9.05 5.42
N ALA A 107 -1.68 -8.12 4.82
CA ALA A 107 -1.15 -6.84 4.39
C ALA A 107 -0.56 -6.03 5.55
N TYR A 108 -1.23 -5.99 6.71
CA TYR A 108 -0.69 -5.33 7.90
C TYR A 108 0.59 -6.00 8.39
N VAL A 109 0.61 -7.31 8.52
CA VAL A 109 1.81 -8.06 8.93
C VAL A 109 2.97 -7.83 7.95
N MET A 110 2.70 -7.84 6.65
CA MET A 110 3.71 -7.54 5.62
C MET A 110 4.22 -6.09 5.72
N LEU A 111 3.36 -5.12 6.04
CA LEU A 111 3.76 -3.73 6.27
C LEU A 111 4.72 -3.64 7.47
N ILE A 112 4.36 -4.22 8.60
CA ILE A 112 5.22 -4.25 9.80
C ILE A 112 6.55 -4.95 9.51
N CYS A 113 6.53 -6.09 8.80
CA CYS A 113 7.74 -6.80 8.39
C CYS A 113 8.60 -5.95 7.45
N SER A 114 8.02 -5.25 6.48
CA SER A 114 8.79 -4.40 5.56
C SER A 114 9.48 -3.24 6.29
N MET A 115 8.78 -2.60 7.23
CA MET A 115 9.37 -1.58 8.12
C MET A 115 10.49 -2.16 8.98
N TYR A 116 10.25 -3.34 9.58
CA TYR A 116 11.26 -4.03 10.37
C TYR A 116 12.53 -4.33 9.56
N PHE A 117 12.40 -4.92 8.37
CA PHE A 117 13.55 -5.27 7.54
C PHE A 117 14.31 -4.04 7.02
N ILE A 118 13.65 -2.92 6.79
CA ILE A 118 14.29 -1.64 6.48
C ILE A 118 15.11 -1.16 7.68
N CYS A 119 14.54 -1.16 8.89
CA CYS A 119 15.21 -0.67 10.11
C CYS A 119 16.30 -1.63 10.61
N ASN A 120 16.11 -2.95 10.45
CA ASN A 120 17.04 -3.98 10.97
C ASN A 120 18.05 -4.46 9.91
N LYS A 121 18.30 -3.69 8.90
CA LYS A 121 19.10 -4.06 7.73
C LYS A 121 20.45 -4.70 8.11
N GLY A 122 20.65 -5.97 7.70
CA GLY A 122 21.89 -6.71 7.90
C GLY A 122 22.24 -7.09 9.35
N LYS A 123 21.36 -6.84 10.32
CA LYS A 123 21.57 -7.14 11.74
C LYS A 123 20.91 -8.46 12.13
N THR A 124 21.29 -8.96 13.30
CA THR A 124 20.66 -10.14 13.92
C THR A 124 19.18 -9.86 14.25
N THR A 125 18.38 -10.92 14.31
CA THR A 125 16.95 -10.80 14.67
C THR A 125 16.79 -10.12 16.02
N ASN A 126 15.91 -9.13 16.08
CA ASN A 126 15.61 -8.31 17.25
C ASN A 126 14.08 -8.20 17.46
N ALA A 127 13.55 -9.01 18.38
CA ALA A 127 12.13 -9.01 18.68
C ALA A 127 11.65 -7.70 19.33
N PHE A 128 12.51 -7.03 20.11
CA PHE A 128 12.18 -5.75 20.72
C PHE A 128 11.94 -4.65 19.66
N LEU A 129 12.76 -4.63 18.60
CA LEU A 129 12.55 -3.69 17.49
C LEU A 129 11.21 -3.94 16.79
N LEU A 130 10.80 -5.21 16.61
CA LEU A 130 9.50 -5.55 16.05
C LEU A 130 8.36 -5.03 16.92
N ILE A 131 8.44 -5.24 18.23
CA ILE A 131 7.46 -4.71 19.20
C ILE A 131 7.41 -3.18 19.12
N LEU A 132 8.55 -2.52 19.12
CA LEU A 132 8.63 -1.06 19.05
C LEU A 132 7.97 -0.52 17.77
N ILE A 133 8.25 -1.11 16.60
CA ILE A 133 7.62 -0.72 15.34
C ILE A 133 6.11 -0.93 15.41
N SER A 134 5.66 -2.11 15.85
CA SER A 134 4.23 -2.44 15.90
C SER A 134 3.45 -1.53 16.84
N THR A 135 3.99 -1.26 18.03
CA THR A 135 3.37 -0.35 18.99
C THR A 135 3.40 1.10 18.50
N SER A 136 4.48 1.52 17.84
CA SER A 136 4.54 2.85 17.22
C SER A 136 3.49 3.04 16.15
N VAL A 137 3.31 2.08 15.24
CA VAL A 137 2.25 2.13 14.22
C VAL A 137 0.88 2.16 14.87
N TRP A 138 0.63 1.32 15.88
CA TRP A 138 -0.65 1.26 16.57
C TRP A 138 -1.05 2.58 17.25
N PHE A 139 -0.12 3.24 17.93
CA PHE A 139 -0.42 4.43 18.73
C PHE A 139 -0.17 5.75 18.02
N LEU A 140 0.73 5.81 17.04
CA LEU A 140 1.10 7.06 16.37
C LEU A 140 0.34 7.32 15.06
N VAL A 141 -0.34 6.32 14.48
CA VAL A 141 -1.21 6.54 13.33
C VAL A 141 -2.53 7.15 13.81
N PRO A 142 -2.85 8.41 13.47
CA PRO A 142 -3.96 9.14 14.10
C PRO A 142 -5.34 8.53 13.85
N ARG A 143 -5.52 7.86 12.73
CA ARG A 143 -6.78 7.24 12.30
C ARG A 143 -6.64 5.73 12.12
N PHE A 144 -5.89 5.09 13.02
CA PHE A 144 -5.51 3.68 12.90
C PHE A 144 -6.68 2.76 12.54
N THR A 145 -7.81 2.89 13.21
CA THR A 145 -9.01 2.07 12.96
C THR A 145 -9.53 2.23 11.51
N SER A 146 -9.62 3.48 11.04
CA SER A 146 -10.06 3.76 9.67
C SER A 146 -9.03 3.34 8.62
N ASP A 147 -7.75 3.47 8.95
CA ASP A 147 -6.66 3.22 8.01
C ASP A 147 -6.31 1.72 7.90
N VAL A 148 -6.72 0.90 8.90
CA VAL A 148 -6.40 -0.54 8.95
C VAL A 148 -7.61 -1.45 8.85
N PHE A 149 -8.75 -1.12 9.48
CA PHE A 149 -9.90 -2.04 9.56
C PHE A 149 -11.07 -1.69 8.63
N TRP A 150 -11.32 -0.41 8.34
CA TRP A 150 -12.28 -0.02 7.32
C TRP A 150 -11.77 -0.41 5.93
N ILE A 151 -12.48 -1.27 5.19
CA ILE A 151 -11.96 -1.91 3.95
C ILE A 151 -11.52 -0.85 2.93
N THR A 152 -12.36 0.12 2.60
CA THR A 152 -12.00 1.19 1.66
C THR A 152 -10.86 2.05 2.20
N GLY A 153 -10.83 2.32 3.50
CA GLY A 153 -9.74 3.03 4.17
C GLY A 153 -8.45 2.22 4.14
N SER A 154 -8.51 0.93 4.49
CA SER A 154 -7.34 0.06 4.49
C SER A 154 -6.74 -0.09 3.08
N ALA A 155 -7.55 -0.21 2.05
CA ALA A 155 -7.08 -0.25 0.68
C ALA A 155 -6.29 1.02 0.31
N ASN A 156 -6.80 2.20 0.69
CA ASN A 156 -6.13 3.47 0.43
C ASN A 156 -4.86 3.69 1.26
N TYR A 157 -4.86 3.34 2.54
CA TYR A 157 -3.79 3.70 3.47
C TYR A 157 -2.88 2.52 3.81
N LEU A 158 -3.41 1.38 4.26
CA LEU A 158 -2.60 0.20 4.58
C LEU A 158 -1.98 -0.42 3.32
N TRP A 159 -2.82 -0.79 2.35
CA TRP A 159 -2.35 -1.43 1.12
C TRP A 159 -1.53 -0.48 0.25
N GLY A 160 -1.97 0.78 0.12
CA GLY A 160 -1.21 1.80 -0.60
C GLY A 160 0.19 1.99 -0.01
N THR A 161 0.30 2.11 1.33
CA THR A 161 1.59 2.22 2.03
C THR A 161 2.43 0.96 1.89
N LEU A 162 1.82 -0.23 1.99
CA LEU A 162 2.52 -1.50 1.78
C LEU A 162 3.16 -1.58 0.39
N LEU A 163 2.42 -1.25 -0.67
CA LEU A 163 2.94 -1.24 -2.05
C LEU A 163 4.11 -0.27 -2.20
N ILE A 164 4.04 0.90 -1.61
CA ILE A 164 5.13 1.88 -1.57
C ILE A 164 6.34 1.32 -0.80
N MET A 165 6.15 0.72 0.37
CA MET A 165 7.24 0.16 1.18
C MET A 165 7.94 -1.01 0.47
N LEU A 166 7.19 -1.88 -0.20
CA LEU A 166 7.74 -2.96 -1.01
C LEU A 166 8.54 -2.42 -2.20
N PHE A 167 8.06 -1.34 -2.83
CA PHE A 167 8.76 -0.67 -3.93
C PHE A 167 10.06 0.00 -3.46
N ILE A 168 10.06 0.66 -2.30
CA ILE A 168 11.23 1.35 -1.74
C ILE A 168 12.28 0.36 -1.22
N TYR A 169 11.88 -0.80 -0.71
CA TYR A 169 12.78 -1.75 -0.04
C TYR A 169 14.05 -2.10 -0.85
N PRO A 170 14.00 -2.41 -2.16
CA PRO A 170 15.20 -2.67 -2.97
C PRO A 170 16.13 -1.46 -3.11
N TYR A 171 15.62 -0.23 -3.13
CA TYR A 171 16.45 0.98 -3.12
C TYR A 171 17.22 1.11 -1.81
N VAL A 172 16.55 0.88 -0.68
CA VAL A 172 17.19 0.85 0.64
C VAL A 172 18.21 -0.27 0.71
N SER A 173 17.89 -1.47 0.19
CA SER A 173 18.83 -2.58 0.12
C SER A 173 20.08 -2.21 -0.67
N TYR A 174 19.92 -1.60 -1.83
CA TYR A 174 21.05 -1.17 -2.64
C TYR A 174 21.89 -0.09 -1.95
N PHE A 175 21.22 0.83 -1.23
CA PHE A 175 21.90 1.87 -0.47
C PHE A 175 22.88 1.31 0.56
N PHE A 176 22.49 0.26 1.29
CA PHE A 176 23.33 -0.34 2.34
C PHE A 176 24.32 -1.37 1.82
N ASP A 177 23.92 -2.19 0.83
CA ASP A 177 24.71 -3.35 0.40
C ASP A 177 25.58 -3.06 -0.82
N GLY A 178 25.28 -2.02 -1.61
CA GLY A 178 25.97 -1.63 -2.83
C GLY A 178 25.93 -2.71 -3.95
N ARG A 179 25.25 -3.83 -3.70
CA ARG A 179 25.18 -4.97 -4.62
C ARG A 179 23.91 -4.90 -5.45
N THR A 180 24.07 -4.87 -6.76
CA THR A 180 22.95 -4.98 -7.70
C THR A 180 23.28 -5.93 -8.81
N ASP A 181 22.21 -6.57 -9.29
CA ASP A 181 22.20 -7.42 -10.47
C ASP A 181 21.26 -6.72 -11.48
N ASP A 182 21.86 -6.09 -12.49
CA ASP A 182 21.15 -5.33 -13.53
C ASP A 182 20.56 -6.24 -14.62
N LYS A 183 19.83 -7.30 -14.23
CA LYS A 183 19.14 -8.17 -15.16
C LYS A 183 17.93 -7.47 -15.79
N LEU A 184 17.69 -7.77 -17.07
CA LEU A 184 16.58 -7.16 -17.82
C LEU A 184 15.22 -7.35 -17.13
N TYR A 185 14.95 -8.53 -16.57
CA TYR A 185 13.68 -8.78 -15.88
C TYR A 185 13.46 -7.85 -14.69
N LYS A 186 14.51 -7.46 -13.96
CA LYS A 186 14.42 -6.50 -12.85
C LYS A 186 14.04 -5.11 -13.37
N THR A 187 14.64 -4.70 -14.48
CA THR A 187 14.33 -3.43 -15.14
C THR A 187 12.86 -3.34 -15.52
N VAL A 188 12.33 -4.42 -16.13
CA VAL A 188 10.90 -4.50 -16.49
C VAL A 188 10.00 -4.57 -15.26
N LEU A 189 10.35 -5.42 -14.28
CA LEU A 189 9.59 -5.55 -13.04
C LEU A 189 9.47 -4.22 -12.29
N PHE A 190 10.57 -3.46 -12.20
CA PHE A 190 10.58 -2.19 -11.50
C PHE A 190 9.81 -1.09 -12.24
N LEU A 191 9.74 -1.14 -13.58
CA LEU A 191 8.86 -0.25 -14.33
C LEU A 191 7.40 -0.44 -13.90
N PHE A 192 6.90 -1.69 -13.90
CA PHE A 192 5.52 -2.00 -13.51
C PHE A 192 5.28 -1.78 -12.00
N ALA A 193 6.21 -2.18 -11.15
CA ALA A 193 6.12 -1.93 -9.72
C ALA A 193 6.06 -0.42 -9.42
N GLY A 194 6.83 0.39 -10.15
CA GLY A 194 6.77 1.84 -10.08
C GLY A 194 5.40 2.38 -10.50
N ILE A 195 4.86 1.92 -11.63
CA ILE A 195 3.51 2.32 -12.09
C ILE A 195 2.47 2.02 -11.00
N ILE A 196 2.47 0.81 -10.46
CA ILE A 196 1.55 0.43 -9.39
C ILE A 196 1.72 1.32 -8.17
N ALA A 197 2.96 1.50 -7.68
CA ALA A 197 3.26 2.33 -6.51
C ALA A 197 2.86 3.80 -6.72
N GLY A 198 3.14 4.36 -7.91
CA GLY A 198 2.78 5.73 -8.26
C GLY A 198 1.26 5.97 -8.38
N TRP A 199 0.50 4.90 -8.68
CA TRP A 199 -0.94 5.00 -8.89
C TRP A 199 -1.78 4.64 -7.65
N THR A 200 -1.19 4.76 -6.46
CA THR A 200 -1.85 4.44 -5.18
C THR A 200 -2.50 5.65 -4.52
N ASN A 201 -1.71 6.62 -4.10
CA ASN A 201 -2.16 7.79 -3.35
C ASN A 201 -1.26 9.00 -3.64
N GLU A 202 -1.86 10.19 -3.79
CA GLU A 202 -1.16 11.41 -4.21
C GLU A 202 -0.04 11.82 -3.25
N SER A 203 -0.33 11.79 -1.94
CA SER A 203 0.60 12.24 -0.91
C SER A 203 1.81 11.31 -0.78
N THR A 204 1.56 10.00 -0.72
CA THR A 204 2.64 9.01 -0.56
C THR A 204 3.47 8.85 -1.84
N ALA A 205 2.83 8.87 -3.01
CA ALA A 205 3.52 8.76 -4.29
C ALA A 205 4.42 9.99 -4.56
N SER A 206 3.94 11.21 -4.29
CA SER A 206 4.74 12.43 -4.49
C SER A 206 6.00 12.46 -3.61
N VAL A 207 5.86 12.11 -2.33
CA VAL A 207 7.02 12.00 -1.42
C VAL A 207 7.98 10.90 -1.88
N THR A 208 7.45 9.77 -2.36
CA THR A 208 8.27 8.66 -2.88
C THR A 208 9.02 9.05 -4.14
N ILE A 209 8.41 9.82 -5.06
CA ILE A 209 9.09 10.37 -6.24
C ILE A 209 10.28 11.21 -5.81
N LEU A 210 10.08 12.13 -4.86
CA LEU A 210 11.16 12.98 -4.36
C LEU A 210 12.30 12.17 -3.73
N LEU A 211 11.96 11.17 -2.91
CA LEU A 211 12.92 10.27 -2.27
C LEU A 211 13.76 9.50 -3.31
N ILE A 212 13.11 8.86 -4.28
CA ILE A 212 13.80 8.05 -5.29
C ILE A 212 14.57 8.93 -6.27
N PHE A 213 14.06 10.11 -6.61
CA PHE A 213 14.78 11.10 -7.43
C PHE A 213 16.07 11.54 -6.75
N THR A 214 16.02 11.88 -5.47
CA THR A 214 17.20 12.23 -4.66
C THR A 214 18.21 11.08 -4.61
N PHE A 215 17.72 9.85 -4.41
CA PHE A 215 18.53 8.64 -4.49
C PHE A 215 19.24 8.50 -5.84
N CYS A 216 18.53 8.68 -6.94
CA CYS A 216 19.09 8.59 -8.29
C CYS A 216 20.16 9.64 -8.54
N ILE A 217 19.96 10.89 -8.09
CA ILE A 217 20.96 11.96 -8.20
C ILE A 217 22.23 11.61 -7.41
N TYR A 218 22.07 11.15 -6.16
CA TYR A 218 23.19 10.76 -5.30
C TYR A 218 24.04 9.68 -5.96
N TYR A 219 23.39 8.60 -6.44
CA TYR A 219 24.11 7.47 -7.04
C TYR A 219 24.72 7.78 -8.42
N LYS A 220 24.08 8.63 -9.22
CA LYS A 220 24.66 9.08 -10.48
C LYS A 220 26.00 9.81 -10.27
N ARG A 221 26.16 10.49 -9.14
CA ARG A 221 27.40 11.24 -8.81
C ARG A 221 28.47 10.40 -8.13
N THR A 222 28.09 9.38 -7.39
CA THR A 222 28.98 8.64 -6.48
C THR A 222 29.31 7.22 -6.93
N LEU A 223 28.36 6.50 -7.54
CA LEU A 223 28.45 5.10 -7.93
C LEU A 223 27.72 4.83 -9.26
N LYS A 224 27.65 3.55 -9.65
CA LYS A 224 26.84 3.13 -10.81
C LYS A 224 25.36 3.10 -10.44
N LEU A 225 24.56 3.97 -11.04
CA LEU A 225 23.13 3.95 -10.90
C LEU A 225 22.54 2.73 -11.63
N PRO A 226 21.83 1.80 -10.92
CA PRO A 226 21.24 0.63 -11.54
C PRO A 226 20.14 0.99 -12.54
N LYS A 227 20.03 0.26 -13.65
CA LYS A 227 18.99 0.50 -14.68
C LYS A 227 17.58 0.34 -14.10
N TRP A 228 17.36 -0.68 -13.26
CA TRP A 228 16.06 -0.91 -12.61
C TRP A 228 15.64 0.26 -11.70
N ALA A 229 16.58 0.99 -11.10
CA ALA A 229 16.25 2.15 -10.26
C ALA A 229 15.72 3.32 -11.10
N VAL A 230 16.30 3.54 -12.28
CA VAL A 230 15.83 4.57 -13.22
C VAL A 230 14.45 4.21 -13.78
N THR A 231 14.27 2.97 -14.23
CA THR A 231 12.96 2.53 -14.77
C THR A 231 11.88 2.50 -13.71
N GLY A 232 12.23 2.17 -12.45
CA GLY A 232 11.31 2.28 -11.32
C GLY A 232 10.85 3.73 -11.08
N LEU A 233 11.76 4.71 -11.14
CA LEU A 233 11.40 6.13 -11.06
C LEU A 233 10.52 6.56 -12.22
N ILE A 234 10.83 6.15 -13.45
CA ILE A 234 10.00 6.44 -14.63
C ILE A 234 8.60 5.86 -14.44
N GLY A 235 8.50 4.59 -14.02
CA GLY A 235 7.21 3.95 -13.73
C GLY A 235 6.42 4.69 -12.64
N LEU A 236 7.10 5.07 -11.55
CA LEU A 236 6.49 5.81 -10.44
C LEU A 236 5.92 7.17 -10.89
N CYS A 237 6.67 7.93 -11.68
CA CYS A 237 6.20 9.18 -12.25
C CYS A 237 5.03 8.97 -13.22
N PHE A 238 5.08 7.91 -14.04
CA PHE A 238 4.00 7.60 -14.97
C PHE A 238 2.71 7.20 -14.24
N GLY A 239 2.79 6.31 -13.23
CA GLY A 239 1.64 5.94 -12.41
C GLY A 239 1.04 7.13 -11.66
N PHE A 240 1.89 8.00 -11.10
CA PHE A 240 1.45 9.26 -10.48
C PHE A 240 0.75 10.18 -11.48
N ALA A 241 1.29 10.33 -12.69
CA ALA A 241 0.67 11.13 -13.73
C ALA A 241 -0.72 10.58 -14.12
N LEU A 242 -0.84 9.24 -14.33
CA LEU A 242 -2.14 8.60 -14.60
C LEU A 242 -3.16 8.92 -13.51
N MET A 243 -2.75 8.89 -12.23
CA MET A 243 -3.64 9.21 -11.12
C MET A 243 -4.10 10.67 -11.12
N ILE A 244 -3.17 11.61 -11.31
CA ILE A 244 -3.48 13.04 -11.22
C ILE A 244 -4.32 13.53 -12.40
N VAL A 245 -4.03 13.05 -13.63
CA VAL A 245 -4.76 13.49 -14.83
C VAL A 245 -6.11 12.81 -15.02
N ALA A 246 -6.52 11.92 -14.10
CA ALA A 246 -7.78 11.20 -14.20
C ALA A 246 -8.96 12.18 -14.32
N PRO A 247 -9.81 12.06 -15.36
CA PRO A 247 -10.96 12.94 -15.57
C PRO A 247 -11.91 12.99 -14.36
N GLY A 248 -12.09 11.85 -13.68
CA GLY A 248 -12.94 11.74 -12.49
C GLY A 248 -12.55 12.68 -11.35
N ASN A 249 -11.28 13.05 -11.21
CA ASN A 249 -10.86 14.03 -10.20
C ASN A 249 -11.52 15.39 -10.44
N TYR A 250 -11.62 15.82 -11.69
CA TYR A 250 -12.22 17.10 -12.08
C TYR A 250 -13.75 17.04 -12.01
N VAL A 251 -14.35 15.92 -12.43
CA VAL A 251 -15.81 15.69 -12.32
C VAL A 251 -16.23 15.78 -10.86
N ARG A 252 -15.56 15.03 -9.97
CA ARG A 252 -15.84 15.06 -8.53
C ARG A 252 -15.66 16.47 -7.94
N ALA A 253 -14.59 17.19 -8.29
CA ALA A 253 -14.35 18.54 -7.81
C ALA A 253 -15.49 19.50 -8.21
N ALA A 254 -15.99 19.40 -9.44
CA ALA A 254 -17.11 20.20 -9.93
C ALA A 254 -18.42 19.88 -9.20
N LEU A 255 -18.69 18.59 -8.89
CA LEU A 255 -19.88 18.17 -8.12
C LEU A 255 -19.85 18.71 -6.69
N VAL A 256 -18.70 18.59 -6.00
CA VAL A 256 -18.54 19.12 -4.62
C VAL A 256 -18.69 20.64 -4.60
N ALA A 257 -18.16 21.35 -5.59
CA ALA A 257 -18.32 22.80 -5.69
C ALA A 257 -19.80 23.20 -5.84
N LYS A 258 -20.58 22.49 -6.68
CA LYS A 258 -22.02 22.75 -6.85
C LYS A 258 -22.82 22.50 -5.56
N GLN A 259 -22.52 21.42 -4.82
CA GLN A 259 -23.18 21.12 -3.55
C GLN A 259 -22.94 22.21 -2.50
N ASN A 260 -21.71 22.72 -2.40
CA ASN A 260 -21.37 23.79 -1.44
C ASN A 260 -22.11 25.11 -1.76
N VAL A 261 -22.34 25.43 -3.04
CA VAL A 261 -23.13 26.62 -3.45
C VAL A 261 -24.63 26.45 -3.14
N SER A 262 -25.16 25.23 -3.24
CA SER A 262 -26.59 24.97 -2.95
C SER A 262 -26.92 24.94 -1.45
N MET A 263 -25.93 24.89 -0.58
CA MET A 263 -26.08 24.89 0.90
C MET A 263 -25.88 26.27 1.53
N GLN A 264 -25.51 27.28 0.74
CA GLN A 264 -25.45 28.71 1.13
C GLN A 264 -26.71 29.45 0.70
#